data_8b33b5823d815c01532b2098e263d7fb
#
_entry.id   8b33b5823d815c01532b2098e263d7fb
#
_cell.length_a   1.000
_cell.length_b   1.000
_cell.length_c   1.000
_cell.angle_alpha   90.00
_cell.angle_beta   90.00
_cell.angle_gamma   90.00
#
_symmetry.space_group_name_H-M   'P 1'
#
loop_
_entity.id
_entity.type
_entity.pdbx_description
1 polymer ?
#
loop_
_entity_poly.entity_id
_entity_poly.type
_entity_poly.pdbx_seq_one_letter_code
_entity_poly.pdbx_strand_id
1 'polypeptide(L)'
;MTTTHEYDVVVVGAGTSGCYAAATIAREGLDVVVVERKTADEAGHIACGDALKGADAFPDAIPKEQIQPAFTNTDVDHGRFELPQEDTVLEIPVPGELAVIDRWEYGRRLIDGAESAGVEFHYDTVVQDVNQTDDGRVTGVRAKKKGEVVEYEADVTVDGAGALSILQDKADFSEATFDTNVSYSQFCSAYREIVEVEEPVEWSDASCSSPQRSPRATSGTSRGPRRPSTPVSASR
;
A
#
# COMPACT_ATOMS: atom_id res chain seq x y z
N MET A 1 9.29 -31.55 5.23
CA MET A 1 9.72 -31.44 3.80
C MET A 1 9.55 -29.99 3.43
N THR A 2 10.53 -29.36 2.83
CA THR A 2 10.40 -27.99 2.32
C THR A 2 9.66 -28.08 0.98
N THR A 3 8.61 -27.27 0.81
CA THR A 3 7.92 -27.14 -0.48
C THR A 3 8.62 -26.03 -1.27
N THR A 4 8.95 -26.29 -2.53
CA THR A 4 9.54 -25.31 -3.43
C THR A 4 8.56 -25.00 -4.55
N HIS A 5 8.38 -23.72 -4.84
CA HIS A 5 7.61 -23.19 -5.97
C HIS A 5 8.57 -22.45 -6.90
N GLU A 6 8.35 -22.57 -8.20
CA GLU A 6 9.15 -21.93 -9.24
C GLU A 6 8.27 -20.96 -10.05
N TYR A 7 8.76 -19.74 -10.27
CA TYR A 7 8.10 -18.67 -11.04
C TYR A 7 9.14 -17.87 -11.82
N ASP A 8 8.72 -17.13 -12.84
CA ASP A 8 9.61 -16.15 -13.47
C ASP A 8 9.90 -15.00 -12.51
N VAL A 9 8.88 -14.55 -11.75
CA VAL A 9 8.98 -13.43 -10.83
C VAL A 9 8.26 -13.69 -9.52
N VAL A 10 8.94 -13.40 -8.41
CA VAL A 10 8.35 -13.34 -7.07
C VAL A 10 8.25 -11.88 -6.61
N VAL A 11 7.06 -11.45 -6.23
CA VAL A 11 6.81 -10.14 -5.63
C VAL A 11 6.46 -10.31 -4.17
N VAL A 12 7.17 -9.62 -3.28
CA VAL A 12 6.93 -9.66 -1.84
C VAL A 12 6.04 -8.51 -1.41
N GLY A 13 4.82 -8.83 -0.96
CA GLY A 13 3.83 -7.87 -0.46
C GLY A 13 2.75 -7.49 -1.47
N ALA A 14 1.48 -7.65 -1.05
CA ALA A 14 0.27 -7.29 -1.80
C ALA A 14 -0.19 -5.85 -1.54
N GLY A 15 0.75 -4.93 -1.37
CA GLY A 15 0.48 -3.50 -1.28
C GLY A 15 0.26 -2.86 -2.66
N THR A 16 0.10 -1.53 -2.68
CA THR A 16 -0.10 -0.78 -3.94
C THR A 16 1.01 -1.05 -4.94
N SER A 17 2.29 -0.92 -4.52
CA SER A 17 3.43 -1.14 -5.40
C SER A 17 3.54 -2.59 -5.87
N GLY A 18 3.31 -3.56 -4.97
CA GLY A 18 3.39 -4.98 -5.30
C GLY A 18 2.32 -5.40 -6.31
N CYS A 19 1.07 -4.98 -6.13
CA CYS A 19 -0.02 -5.29 -7.06
C CYS A 19 0.22 -4.69 -8.44
N TYR A 20 0.65 -3.42 -8.54
CA TYR A 20 0.96 -2.81 -9.83
C TYR A 20 2.16 -3.44 -10.52
N ALA A 21 3.24 -3.73 -9.77
CA ALA A 21 4.42 -4.40 -10.32
C ALA A 21 4.05 -5.78 -10.85
N ALA A 22 3.36 -6.59 -10.03
CA ALA A 22 2.95 -7.94 -10.41
C ALA A 22 2.03 -7.93 -11.64
N ALA A 23 0.99 -7.06 -11.66
CA ALA A 23 0.08 -6.95 -12.78
C ALA A 23 0.79 -6.51 -14.07
N THR A 24 1.75 -5.57 -13.97
CA THR A 24 2.53 -5.11 -15.13
C THR A 24 3.34 -6.25 -15.71
N ILE A 25 4.02 -7.02 -14.86
CA ILE A 25 4.88 -8.12 -15.26
C ILE A 25 4.06 -9.28 -15.85
N ALA A 26 2.94 -9.65 -15.21
CA ALA A 26 2.06 -10.71 -15.69
C ALA A 26 1.45 -10.41 -17.07
N ARG A 27 1.17 -9.12 -17.37
CA ARG A 27 0.68 -8.71 -18.69
C ARG A 27 1.70 -8.89 -19.82
N GLU A 28 2.99 -8.96 -19.49
CA GLU A 28 4.05 -9.32 -20.44
C GLU A 28 4.16 -10.84 -20.64
N GLY A 29 3.31 -11.63 -19.99
CA GLY A 29 3.22 -13.08 -20.16
C GLY A 29 4.16 -13.89 -19.28
N LEU A 30 4.74 -13.27 -18.26
CA LEU A 30 5.58 -13.94 -17.27
C LEU A 30 4.72 -14.55 -16.15
N ASP A 31 5.21 -15.66 -15.58
CA ASP A 31 4.59 -16.33 -14.44
C ASP A 31 4.97 -15.61 -13.15
N VAL A 32 3.97 -15.04 -12.45
CA VAL A 32 4.17 -14.12 -11.31
C VAL A 32 3.40 -14.60 -10.10
N VAL A 33 4.10 -14.70 -8.97
CA VAL A 33 3.47 -14.88 -7.66
C VAL A 33 3.69 -13.68 -6.76
N VAL A 34 2.65 -13.28 -6.03
CA VAL A 34 2.73 -12.35 -4.92
C VAL A 34 2.68 -13.12 -3.60
N VAL A 35 3.71 -12.95 -2.78
CA VAL A 35 3.78 -13.55 -1.44
C VAL A 35 3.37 -12.50 -0.41
N GLU A 36 2.22 -12.71 0.25
CA GLU A 36 1.64 -11.77 1.22
C GLU A 36 1.54 -12.38 2.62
N ARG A 37 2.00 -11.64 3.63
CA ARG A 37 2.00 -12.08 5.03
C ARG A 37 0.61 -12.10 5.66
N LYS A 38 -0.30 -11.25 5.20
CA LYS A 38 -1.67 -11.18 5.69
C LYS A 38 -2.52 -12.30 5.10
N THR A 39 -3.63 -12.58 5.76
CA THR A 39 -4.68 -13.43 5.21
C THR A 39 -5.35 -12.77 4.00
N ALA A 40 -6.05 -13.55 3.19
CA ALA A 40 -6.73 -13.02 2.00
C ALA A 40 -7.81 -11.98 2.34
N ASP A 41 -8.42 -12.08 3.51
CA ASP A 41 -9.43 -11.13 4.00
C ASP A 41 -8.83 -9.86 4.60
N GLU A 42 -7.57 -9.88 5.01
CA GLU A 42 -6.84 -8.73 5.55
C GLU A 42 -5.94 -8.02 4.52
N ALA A 43 -5.60 -8.72 3.43
CA ALA A 43 -4.75 -8.17 2.38
C ALA A 43 -5.40 -6.94 1.72
N GLY A 44 -4.59 -5.95 1.35
CA GLY A 44 -5.07 -4.67 0.82
C GLY A 44 -5.39 -3.62 1.89
N HIS A 45 -5.55 -4.00 3.17
CA HIS A 45 -5.79 -3.05 4.26
C HIS A 45 -4.48 -2.39 4.70
N ILE A 46 -4.35 -1.10 4.41
CA ILE A 46 -3.17 -0.28 4.73
C ILE A 46 -3.64 0.99 5.43
N ALA A 47 -2.99 1.39 6.52
CA ALA A 47 -3.21 2.70 7.13
C ALA A 47 -2.66 3.79 6.19
N CYS A 48 -3.52 4.73 5.78
CA CYS A 48 -3.20 5.77 4.82
C CYS A 48 -4.08 6.99 5.06
N GLY A 49 -3.64 8.17 4.62
CA GLY A 49 -4.45 9.40 4.64
C GLY A 49 -5.53 9.46 3.55
N ASP A 50 -5.65 8.42 2.74
CA ASP A 50 -6.69 8.21 1.72
C ASP A 50 -6.74 9.24 0.58
N ALA A 51 -5.74 10.10 0.46
CA ALA A 51 -5.65 11.05 -0.63
C ALA A 51 -4.74 10.51 -1.75
N LEU A 52 -5.23 10.53 -2.97
CA LEU A 52 -4.50 10.19 -4.19
C LEU A 52 -4.39 11.43 -5.08
N LYS A 53 -3.17 11.76 -5.48
CA LYS A 53 -2.90 12.83 -6.45
C LYS A 53 -2.70 12.25 -7.84
N GLY A 54 -3.23 12.95 -8.84
CA GLY A 54 -3.00 12.60 -10.24
C GLY A 54 -3.78 11.35 -10.64
N ALA A 55 -5.10 11.41 -10.51
CA ALA A 55 -6.00 10.32 -10.93
C ALA A 55 -5.76 9.84 -12.38
N ASP A 56 -4.99 10.59 -13.17
CA ASP A 56 -4.60 10.22 -14.53
C ASP A 56 -3.23 9.56 -14.64
N ALA A 57 -2.48 9.47 -13.52
CA ALA A 57 -1.10 8.95 -13.50
C ALA A 57 -1.01 7.51 -12.99
N PHE A 58 -2.06 6.71 -13.14
CA PHE A 58 -2.02 5.29 -12.77
C PHE A 58 -1.37 4.46 -13.89
N PRO A 59 -0.54 3.45 -13.53
CA PRO A 59 -0.07 2.49 -14.51
C PRO A 59 -1.24 1.75 -15.19
N ASP A 60 -1.17 1.57 -16.49
CA ASP A 60 -2.24 0.91 -17.28
C ASP A 60 -2.42 -0.58 -16.95
N ALA A 61 -1.52 -1.15 -16.15
CA ALA A 61 -1.56 -2.55 -15.76
C ALA A 61 -2.83 -2.94 -14.98
N ILE A 62 -3.36 -2.00 -14.19
CA ILE A 62 -4.69 -2.12 -13.56
C ILE A 62 -5.51 -0.93 -14.04
N PRO A 63 -6.52 -1.14 -14.88
CA PRO A 63 -7.31 -0.05 -15.47
C PRO A 63 -7.95 0.85 -14.40
N LYS A 64 -7.95 2.16 -14.64
CA LYS A 64 -8.52 3.17 -13.74
C LYS A 64 -9.99 2.85 -13.40
N GLU A 65 -10.74 2.37 -14.37
CA GLU A 65 -12.16 2.01 -14.21
C GLU A 65 -12.36 0.92 -13.17
N GLN A 66 -11.38 0.06 -12.97
CA GLN A 66 -11.42 -1.01 -11.98
C GLN A 66 -11.23 -0.49 -10.55
N ILE A 67 -10.44 0.55 -10.37
CA ILE A 67 -10.16 1.14 -9.05
C ILE A 67 -11.06 2.33 -8.71
N GLN A 68 -11.62 3.01 -9.72
CA GLN A 68 -12.46 4.20 -9.56
C GLN A 68 -13.66 4.02 -8.60
N PRO A 69 -14.34 2.86 -8.52
CA PRO A 69 -15.41 2.68 -7.54
C PRO A 69 -14.97 2.78 -6.07
N ALA A 70 -13.67 2.73 -5.78
CA ALA A 70 -13.12 2.99 -4.44
C ALA A 70 -12.97 4.50 -4.15
N PHE A 71 -13.19 5.38 -5.14
CA PHE A 71 -13.07 6.82 -4.96
C PHE A 71 -14.33 7.35 -4.29
N THR A 72 -14.15 8.02 -3.17
CA THR A 72 -15.26 8.61 -2.39
C THR A 72 -15.50 10.07 -2.76
N ASN A 73 -14.43 10.80 -3.05
CA ASN A 73 -14.44 12.19 -3.52
C ASN A 73 -13.44 12.34 -4.65
N THR A 74 -13.85 13.00 -5.74
CA THR A 74 -13.00 13.19 -6.94
C THR A 74 -12.66 14.65 -7.23
N ASP A 75 -13.35 15.59 -6.59
CA ASP A 75 -13.29 17.03 -6.92
C ASP A 75 -12.60 17.84 -5.81
N VAL A 76 -11.58 17.24 -5.18
CA VAL A 76 -10.82 17.94 -4.13
C VAL A 76 -9.82 18.89 -4.79
N ASP A 77 -10.04 20.19 -4.62
CA ASP A 77 -9.26 21.28 -5.25
C ASP A 77 -8.38 22.06 -4.28
N HIS A 78 -8.58 21.91 -2.97
CA HIS A 78 -7.78 22.59 -1.96
C HIS A 78 -7.57 21.78 -0.69
N GLY A 79 -6.46 22.06 0.02
CA GLY A 79 -6.19 21.60 1.38
C GLY A 79 -6.47 22.72 2.37
N ARG A 80 -7.18 22.42 3.45
CA ARG A 80 -7.46 23.35 4.56
C ARG A 80 -6.63 22.97 5.78
N PHE A 81 -5.84 23.92 6.29
CA PHE A 81 -5.01 23.77 7.47
C PHE A 81 -5.51 24.72 8.56
N GLU A 82 -5.90 24.18 9.69
CA GLU A 82 -6.34 24.94 10.83
C GLU A 82 -5.20 25.05 11.85
N LEU A 83 -4.90 26.27 12.25
CA LEU A 83 -3.95 26.62 13.30
C LEU A 83 -4.73 27.13 14.52
N PRO A 84 -5.26 26.27 15.38
CA PRO A 84 -6.19 26.65 16.43
C PRO A 84 -5.60 27.63 17.47
N GLN A 85 -4.26 27.64 17.60
CA GLN A 85 -3.57 28.54 18.54
C GLN A 85 -3.47 29.98 18.00
N GLU A 86 -3.61 30.14 16.70
CA GLU A 86 -3.47 31.43 16.00
C GLU A 86 -4.81 31.91 15.44
N ASP A 87 -5.89 31.14 15.67
CA ASP A 87 -7.22 31.37 15.07
C ASP A 87 -7.12 31.62 13.55
N THR A 88 -6.25 30.85 12.91
CA THR A 88 -5.91 31.02 11.50
C THR A 88 -6.26 29.78 10.71
N VAL A 89 -6.87 29.97 9.55
CA VAL A 89 -7.13 28.92 8.55
C VAL A 89 -6.35 29.25 7.28
N LEU A 90 -5.57 28.31 6.82
CA LEU A 90 -4.86 28.38 5.54
C LEU A 90 -5.54 27.46 4.55
N GLU A 91 -5.95 27.98 3.41
CA GLU A 91 -6.43 27.21 2.26
C GLU A 91 -5.36 27.21 1.19
N ILE A 92 -4.92 26.01 0.81
CA ILE A 92 -3.85 25.81 -0.16
C ILE A 92 -4.45 25.10 -1.37
N PRO A 93 -4.45 25.73 -2.55
CA PRO A 93 -4.90 25.07 -3.77
C PRO A 93 -4.07 23.83 -4.04
N VAL A 94 -4.73 22.74 -4.40
CA VAL A 94 -4.07 21.51 -4.85
C VAL A 94 -4.09 21.52 -6.38
N PRO A 95 -2.94 21.70 -7.04
CA PRO A 95 -2.89 21.66 -8.50
C PRO A 95 -3.12 20.23 -8.99
N GLY A 96 -4.07 20.06 -9.88
CA GLY A 96 -4.47 18.77 -10.45
C GLY A 96 -5.61 18.12 -9.66
N GLU A 97 -6.06 16.99 -10.15
CA GLU A 97 -7.12 16.23 -9.51
C GLU A 97 -6.57 15.49 -8.28
N LEU A 98 -7.17 15.75 -7.13
CA LEU A 98 -6.97 14.98 -5.92
C LEU A 98 -8.24 14.15 -5.67
N ALA A 99 -8.09 12.86 -5.50
CA ALA A 99 -9.17 11.98 -5.09
C ALA A 99 -9.00 11.53 -3.64
N VAL A 100 -10.11 11.34 -2.95
CA VAL A 100 -10.17 10.63 -1.68
C VAL A 100 -10.72 9.24 -1.93
N ILE A 101 -10.14 8.24 -1.28
CA ILE A 101 -10.49 6.84 -1.50
C ILE A 101 -10.98 6.16 -0.23
N ASP A 102 -11.85 5.18 -0.38
CA ASP A 102 -11.95 4.08 0.58
C ASP A 102 -10.71 3.20 0.41
N ARG A 103 -9.81 3.28 1.38
CA ARG A 103 -8.50 2.60 1.27
C ARG A 103 -8.60 1.07 1.29
N TRP A 104 -9.60 0.53 1.99
CA TRP A 104 -9.86 -0.90 2.01
C TRP A 104 -10.34 -1.37 0.63
N GLU A 105 -11.37 -0.73 0.11
CA GLU A 105 -11.93 -1.05 -1.21
C GLU A 105 -10.88 -0.90 -2.32
N TYR A 106 -10.09 0.18 -2.24
CA TYR A 106 -8.99 0.40 -3.19
C TYR A 106 -7.96 -0.75 -3.16
N GLY A 107 -7.55 -1.20 -1.97
CA GLY A 107 -6.61 -2.30 -1.83
C GLY A 107 -7.14 -3.62 -2.40
N ARG A 108 -8.43 -3.91 -2.15
CA ARG A 108 -9.10 -5.09 -2.70
C ARG A 108 -9.14 -5.05 -4.22
N ARG A 109 -9.48 -3.91 -4.80
CA ARG A 109 -9.53 -3.73 -6.25
C ARG A 109 -8.16 -3.83 -6.92
N LEU A 110 -7.11 -3.44 -6.24
CA LEU A 110 -5.74 -3.65 -6.74
C LEU A 110 -5.40 -5.15 -6.80
N ILE A 111 -5.76 -5.91 -5.78
CA ILE A 111 -5.57 -7.36 -5.75
C ILE A 111 -6.39 -8.02 -6.87
N ASP A 112 -7.69 -7.72 -6.94
CA ASP A 112 -8.59 -8.25 -7.99
C ASP A 112 -8.06 -7.91 -9.41
N GLY A 113 -7.47 -6.71 -9.57
CA GLY A 113 -6.86 -6.27 -10.81
C GLY A 113 -5.61 -7.06 -11.19
N ALA A 114 -4.77 -7.36 -10.21
CA ALA A 114 -3.58 -8.16 -10.41
C ALA A 114 -3.94 -9.64 -10.69
N GLU A 115 -4.91 -10.22 -9.97
CA GLU A 115 -5.43 -11.56 -10.25
C GLU A 115 -6.01 -11.64 -11.68
N SER A 116 -6.75 -10.62 -12.11
CA SER A 116 -7.30 -10.54 -13.48
C SER A 116 -6.21 -10.44 -14.56
N ALA A 117 -5.04 -9.95 -14.20
CA ALA A 117 -3.87 -9.93 -15.08
C ALA A 117 -3.11 -11.28 -15.11
N GLY A 118 -3.50 -12.26 -14.28
CA GLY A 118 -2.89 -13.60 -14.23
C GLY A 118 -1.93 -13.80 -13.06
N VAL A 119 -1.87 -12.88 -12.09
CA VAL A 119 -1.00 -13.00 -10.91
C VAL A 119 -1.56 -14.01 -9.93
N GLU A 120 -0.72 -14.92 -9.44
CA GLU A 120 -1.04 -15.82 -8.34
C GLU A 120 -0.74 -15.14 -6.98
N PHE A 121 -1.59 -15.36 -5.97
CA PHE A 121 -1.38 -14.82 -4.61
C PHE A 121 -1.24 -15.94 -3.58
N HIS A 122 -0.15 -15.90 -2.84
CA HIS A 122 0.10 -16.74 -1.68
C HIS A 122 -0.02 -15.95 -0.39
N TYR A 123 -1.19 -16.01 0.22
CA TYR A 123 -1.51 -15.37 1.51
C TYR A 123 -1.01 -16.18 2.70
N ASP A 124 -1.08 -15.60 3.93
CA ASP A 124 -0.56 -16.21 5.17
C ASP A 124 0.91 -16.63 5.08
N THR A 125 1.68 -15.96 4.23
CA THR A 125 3.03 -16.37 3.90
C THR A 125 4.02 -15.26 4.24
N VAL A 126 4.83 -15.48 5.27
CA VAL A 126 5.77 -14.49 5.80
C VAL A 126 7.16 -14.75 5.23
N VAL A 127 7.63 -13.89 4.36
CA VAL A 127 9.01 -13.91 3.87
C VAL A 127 9.96 -13.63 5.04
N GLN A 128 10.96 -14.46 5.19
CA GLN A 128 11.93 -14.41 6.29
C GLN A 128 13.35 -14.12 5.82
N ASP A 129 13.65 -14.49 4.57
CA ASP A 129 15.00 -14.42 4.03
C ASP A 129 14.98 -14.40 2.50
N VAL A 130 16.10 -14.05 1.89
CA VAL A 130 16.34 -14.16 0.45
C VAL A 130 17.21 -15.38 0.18
N ASN A 131 16.98 -16.01 -0.98
CA ASN A 131 17.90 -17.00 -1.52
C ASN A 131 18.90 -16.28 -2.42
N GLN A 132 20.17 -16.35 -2.07
CA GLN A 132 21.23 -15.63 -2.77
C GLN A 132 22.41 -16.55 -3.04
N THR A 133 22.95 -16.48 -4.24
CA THR A 133 24.13 -17.24 -4.65
C THR A 133 25.41 -16.59 -4.16
N ASP A 134 26.52 -17.32 -4.18
CA ASP A 134 27.84 -16.82 -3.73
C ASP A 134 28.34 -15.61 -4.55
N ASP A 135 27.85 -15.45 -5.79
CA ASP A 135 28.15 -14.30 -6.64
C ASP A 135 27.21 -13.09 -6.43
N GLY A 136 26.33 -13.18 -5.42
CA GLY A 136 25.44 -12.10 -5.00
C GLY A 136 24.10 -12.01 -5.73
N ARG A 137 23.78 -12.94 -6.66
CA ARG A 137 22.49 -12.95 -7.33
C ARG A 137 21.39 -13.44 -6.40
N VAL A 138 20.30 -12.69 -6.28
CA VAL A 138 19.08 -13.14 -5.60
C VAL A 138 18.32 -14.07 -6.55
N THR A 139 18.00 -15.27 -6.08
CA THR A 139 17.33 -16.34 -6.83
C THR A 139 15.95 -16.68 -6.28
N GLY A 140 15.44 -15.90 -5.35
CA GLY A 140 14.14 -16.09 -4.76
C GLY A 140 14.08 -15.74 -3.29
N VAL A 141 13.07 -16.28 -2.59
CA VAL A 141 12.86 -16.02 -1.16
C VAL A 141 12.50 -17.28 -0.39
N ARG A 142 12.90 -17.29 0.87
CA ARG A 142 12.45 -18.26 1.86
C ARG A 142 11.37 -17.65 2.74
N ALA A 143 10.25 -18.34 2.86
CA ALA A 143 9.10 -17.91 3.60
C ALA A 143 8.60 -18.97 4.59
N LYS A 144 7.69 -18.56 5.47
CA LYS A 144 6.91 -19.44 6.33
C LYS A 144 5.42 -19.30 6.03
N LYS A 145 4.77 -20.44 5.81
CA LYS A 145 3.31 -20.55 5.68
C LYS A 145 2.79 -21.52 6.73
N LYS A 146 1.94 -21.05 7.64
CA LYS A 146 1.38 -21.88 8.74
C LYS A 146 2.44 -22.66 9.55
N GLY A 147 3.62 -22.07 9.72
CA GLY A 147 4.73 -22.67 10.47
C GLY A 147 5.67 -23.54 9.64
N GLU A 148 5.32 -23.92 8.43
CA GLU A 148 6.15 -24.70 7.52
C GLU A 148 7.01 -23.79 6.64
N VAL A 149 8.23 -24.24 6.34
CA VAL A 149 9.15 -23.52 5.45
C VAL A 149 8.75 -23.78 4.01
N VAL A 150 8.64 -22.70 3.23
CA VAL A 150 8.34 -22.70 1.80
C VAL A 150 9.40 -21.89 1.09
N GLU A 151 9.93 -22.43 0.00
CA GLU A 151 10.91 -21.78 -0.87
C GLU A 151 10.22 -21.31 -2.15
N TYR A 152 10.55 -20.11 -2.60
CA TYR A 152 10.13 -19.56 -3.88
C TYR A 152 11.38 -19.27 -4.69
N GLU A 153 11.54 -19.97 -5.81
CA GLU A 153 12.63 -19.75 -6.75
C GLU A 153 12.14 -18.88 -7.90
N ALA A 154 12.94 -17.88 -8.30
CA ALA A 154 12.58 -16.97 -9.39
C ALA A 154 13.82 -16.31 -10.02
N ASP A 155 13.70 -15.95 -11.29
CA ASP A 155 14.71 -15.16 -11.98
C ASP A 155 14.79 -13.73 -11.49
N VAL A 156 13.65 -13.16 -11.08
CA VAL A 156 13.53 -11.80 -10.54
C VAL A 156 12.75 -11.81 -9.24
N THR A 157 13.23 -11.06 -8.25
CA THR A 157 12.54 -10.85 -6.99
C THR A 157 12.30 -9.36 -6.76
N VAL A 158 11.04 -8.98 -6.48
CA VAL A 158 10.61 -7.60 -6.31
C VAL A 158 10.24 -7.33 -4.85
N ASP A 159 10.83 -6.31 -4.22
CA ASP A 159 10.46 -5.87 -2.89
C ASP A 159 9.28 -4.88 -2.94
N GLY A 160 8.08 -5.39 -2.70
CA GLY A 160 6.84 -4.63 -2.53
C GLY A 160 6.39 -4.54 -1.06
N ALA A 161 7.25 -4.89 -0.09
CA ALA A 161 6.92 -4.95 1.34
C ALA A 161 6.75 -3.57 2.00
N GLY A 162 6.89 -2.48 1.25
CA GLY A 162 6.76 -1.11 1.72
C GLY A 162 7.88 -0.74 2.70
N ALA A 163 7.55 -0.04 3.78
CA ALA A 163 8.53 0.45 4.74
C ALA A 163 9.33 -0.66 5.47
N LEU A 164 8.92 -1.91 5.36
CA LEU A 164 9.67 -3.03 5.94
C LEU A 164 10.89 -3.40 5.11
N SER A 165 10.89 -3.13 3.80
CA SER A 165 12.01 -3.35 2.86
C SER A 165 12.77 -4.65 3.12
N ILE A 166 12.01 -5.76 3.27
CA ILE A 166 12.57 -7.00 3.85
C ILE A 166 13.65 -7.62 2.97
N LEU A 167 13.55 -7.48 1.66
CA LEU A 167 14.55 -8.01 0.76
C LEU A 167 15.84 -7.19 0.82
N GLN A 168 15.74 -5.87 0.93
CA GLN A 168 16.89 -4.98 1.09
C GLN A 168 17.62 -5.21 2.41
N ASP A 169 16.88 -5.55 3.49
CA ASP A 169 17.47 -5.87 4.80
C ASP A 169 18.21 -7.22 4.80
N LYS A 170 17.76 -8.17 3.98
CA LYS A 170 18.26 -9.54 3.98
C LYS A 170 19.29 -9.85 2.91
N ALA A 171 19.20 -9.18 1.76
CA ALA A 171 20.15 -9.40 0.68
C ALA A 171 21.51 -8.77 0.99
N ASP A 172 22.58 -9.49 0.65
CA ASP A 172 23.94 -8.95 0.72
C ASP A 172 24.22 -8.10 -0.54
N PHE A 173 24.17 -6.79 -0.36
CA PHE A 173 24.49 -5.80 -1.39
C PHE A 173 25.86 -5.15 -1.10
N SER A 174 26.88 -5.93 -0.82
CA SER A 174 28.23 -5.44 -0.43
C SER A 174 28.82 -4.38 -1.38
N GLU A 175 28.40 -4.36 -2.63
CA GLU A 175 28.78 -3.37 -3.64
C GLU A 175 27.66 -2.34 -3.92
N ALA A 176 26.51 -2.43 -3.27
CA ALA A 176 25.41 -1.50 -3.50
C ALA A 176 25.61 -0.19 -2.78
N THR A 177 25.24 0.90 -3.47
CA THR A 177 25.27 2.26 -2.93
C THR A 177 24.04 2.61 -2.09
N PHE A 178 23.19 1.64 -1.75
CA PHE A 178 21.99 1.87 -0.94
C PHE A 178 22.34 1.93 0.54
N ASP A 179 21.97 3.02 1.20
CA ASP A 179 21.95 3.05 2.66
C ASP A 179 20.62 2.44 3.13
N THR A 180 20.69 1.18 3.56
CA THR A 180 19.53 0.46 4.14
C THR A 180 19.32 0.78 5.60
N ASN A 181 20.25 1.50 6.26
CA ASN A 181 20.14 1.92 7.63
C ASN A 181 19.26 3.17 7.77
N VAL A 182 17.98 2.97 7.99
CA VAL A 182 17.03 4.06 8.21
C VAL A 182 16.98 4.42 9.69
N SER A 183 17.32 5.66 10.04
CA SER A 183 17.23 6.13 11.43
C SER A 183 15.78 6.43 11.83
N TYR A 184 15.48 6.39 13.13
CA TYR A 184 14.16 6.77 13.65
C TYR A 184 13.69 8.17 13.21
N SER A 185 14.61 9.08 12.94
CA SER A 185 14.29 10.43 12.45
C SER A 185 13.78 10.46 11.01
N GLN A 186 13.99 9.41 10.24
CA GLN A 186 13.55 9.25 8.86
C GLN A 186 12.21 8.49 8.75
N PHE A 187 11.71 7.93 9.86
CA PHE A 187 10.42 7.28 9.93
C PHE A 187 9.31 8.24 10.32
N CYS A 188 8.19 8.14 9.61
CA CYS A 188 6.92 8.72 10.02
C CYS A 188 5.97 7.58 10.38
N SER A 189 5.51 7.54 11.62
CA SER A 189 4.45 6.61 12.03
C SER A 189 3.13 7.37 12.06
N ALA A 190 2.14 6.87 11.34
CA ALA A 190 0.81 7.45 11.27
C ALA A 190 -0.23 6.51 11.89
N TYR A 191 -1.16 7.11 12.62
CA TYR A 191 -2.36 6.43 13.12
C TYR A 191 -3.58 7.01 12.40
N ARG A 192 -4.51 6.14 12.04
CA ARG A 192 -5.78 6.51 11.43
C ARG A 192 -6.93 5.86 12.18
N GLU A 193 -7.98 6.64 12.38
CA GLU A 193 -9.24 6.19 12.95
C GLU A 193 -10.40 6.75 12.14
N ILE A 194 -11.42 5.93 11.90
CA ILE A 194 -12.70 6.34 11.31
C ILE A 194 -13.69 6.39 12.45
N VAL A 195 -14.17 7.59 12.77
CA VAL A 195 -15.14 7.80 13.84
C VAL A 195 -16.51 8.16 13.29
N GLU A 196 -17.57 7.65 13.90
CA GLU A 196 -18.93 8.11 13.69
C GLU A 196 -19.17 9.37 14.52
N VAL A 197 -19.79 10.37 13.88
CA VAL A 197 -20.19 11.61 14.53
C VAL A 197 -21.72 11.74 14.46
N GLU A 198 -22.32 12.26 15.53
CA GLU A 198 -23.79 12.43 15.62
C GLU A 198 -24.29 13.52 14.66
N GLU A 199 -23.49 14.57 14.45
CA GLU A 199 -23.82 15.68 13.56
C GLU A 199 -22.85 15.72 12.36
N PRO A 200 -23.31 16.15 11.17
CA PRO A 200 -22.44 16.36 10.03
C PRO A 200 -21.34 17.37 10.36
N VAL A 201 -20.12 17.10 9.89
CA VAL A 201 -19.03 18.07 9.97
C VAL A 201 -19.23 19.19 8.94
N GLU A 202 -19.01 20.42 9.33
CA GLU A 202 -19.16 21.62 8.48
C GLU A 202 -17.99 21.82 7.50
N TRP A 203 -17.41 20.73 6.98
CA TRP A 203 -16.30 20.82 6.03
C TRP A 203 -16.79 20.61 4.60
N SER A 204 -16.22 21.37 3.69
CA SER A 204 -16.49 21.20 2.26
C SER A 204 -16.04 19.81 1.78
N ASP A 205 -16.85 19.17 0.96
CA ASP A 205 -16.52 17.89 0.30
C ASP A 205 -15.31 18.04 -0.64
N ALA A 206 -15.00 19.27 -1.07
CA ALA A 206 -13.88 19.59 -1.94
C ALA A 206 -12.57 19.88 -1.17
N SER A 207 -12.56 19.76 0.16
CA SER A 207 -11.39 20.06 0.99
C SER A 207 -10.89 18.87 1.79
N CYS A 208 -9.58 18.87 2.03
CA CYS A 208 -8.94 18.01 3.00
C CYS A 208 -8.50 18.85 4.20
N SER A 209 -8.98 18.55 5.40
CA SER A 209 -8.66 19.32 6.62
C SER A 209 -7.62 18.60 7.46
N SER A 210 -6.62 19.35 7.94
CA SER A 210 -5.60 18.87 8.85
C SER A 210 -5.51 19.79 10.08
N PRO A 211 -5.96 19.37 11.26
CA PRO A 211 -5.70 20.10 12.50
C PRO A 211 -4.23 19.86 12.91
N GLN A 212 -3.42 20.91 12.89
CA GLN A 212 -2.07 20.85 13.42
C GLN A 212 -2.07 21.03 14.95
N ARG A 213 -1.68 20.00 15.67
CA ARG A 213 -1.41 20.08 17.12
C ARG A 213 0.09 20.18 17.47
N SER A 214 1.00 20.09 16.49
CA SER A 214 2.44 20.17 16.72
C SER A 214 3.19 20.37 15.40
N PRO A 215 4.35 21.04 15.40
CA PRO A 215 5.13 21.23 14.16
C PRO A 215 5.68 19.96 13.50
N ARG A 216 5.30 18.77 13.97
CA ARG A 216 5.80 17.46 13.48
C ARG A 216 4.74 16.45 13.08
N ALA A 217 3.45 16.80 13.09
CA ALA A 217 2.41 15.84 12.70
C ALA A 217 1.47 16.44 11.67
N THR A 218 1.52 15.94 10.46
CA THR A 218 0.47 16.14 9.46
C THR A 218 -0.49 14.96 9.52
N SER A 219 -1.69 15.17 10.04
CA SER A 219 -2.78 14.21 9.91
C SER A 219 -3.85 14.83 9.02
N GLY A 220 -4.04 14.28 7.85
CA GLY A 220 -5.16 14.65 6.99
C GLY A 220 -6.39 13.81 7.34
N THR A 221 -7.54 14.46 7.51
CA THR A 221 -8.83 13.76 7.57
C THR A 221 -9.66 14.22 6.40
N SER A 222 -9.97 13.29 5.51
CA SER A 222 -10.89 13.52 4.39
C SER A 222 -12.20 12.74 4.65
N ARG A 223 -13.35 13.34 4.37
CA ARG A 223 -14.64 12.65 4.44
C ARG A 223 -15.53 13.01 3.27
N GLY A 224 -15.98 11.99 2.57
CA GLY A 224 -17.06 12.05 1.60
C GLY A 224 -18.41 11.64 2.22
N PRO A 225 -19.54 11.84 1.50
CA PRO A 225 -20.86 11.43 1.97
C PRO A 225 -20.92 9.91 2.19
N ARG A 226 -21.43 9.50 3.36
CA ARG A 226 -21.47 8.09 3.78
C ARG A 226 -22.50 7.28 2.99
N ARG A 227 -22.04 6.13 2.50
CA ARG A 227 -22.92 4.96 2.43
C ARG A 227 -22.96 4.30 3.81
N PRO A 228 -24.10 3.73 4.25
CA PRO A 228 -24.18 3.03 5.53
C PRO A 228 -23.24 1.83 5.48
N SER A 229 -22.15 1.90 6.27
CA SER A 229 -21.21 0.80 6.43
C SER A 229 -21.68 -0.13 7.53
N THR A 230 -21.58 -1.41 7.26
CA THR A 230 -21.67 -2.47 8.26
C THR A 230 -20.60 -2.26 9.33
N PRO A 231 -20.87 -2.40 10.62
CA PRO A 231 -19.88 -2.19 11.65
C PRO A 231 -18.77 -3.25 11.56
N VAL A 232 -17.54 -2.80 11.36
CA VAL A 232 -16.36 -3.65 11.51
C VAL A 232 -16.00 -3.67 12.99
N SER A 233 -16.12 -4.83 13.61
CA SER A 233 -15.73 -5.05 15.01
C SER A 233 -14.23 -4.83 15.17
N ALA A 234 -13.84 -3.90 16.02
CA ALA A 234 -12.47 -3.74 16.47
C ALA A 234 -12.11 -4.91 17.40
N SER A 235 -11.19 -5.77 16.99
CA SER A 235 -10.48 -6.66 17.90
C SER A 235 -9.19 -5.99 18.35
N ARG A 236 -8.99 -6.04 19.67
CA ARG A 236 -7.81 -5.53 20.38
C ARG A 236 -6.52 -6.23 19.98
#